data_cc5b53e21e0efb2ff3061dd430e03791
#
_entry.id   cc5b53e21e0efb2ff3061dd430e03791
#
_cell.length_a   1.000
_cell.length_b   1.000
_cell.length_c   1.000
_cell.angle_alpha   90.00
_cell.angle_beta   90.00
_cell.angle_gamma   90.00
#
_symmetry.space_group_name_H-M   'P 1'
#
loop_
_entity.id
_entity.type
_entity.pdbx_description
1 polymer ?
#
loop_
_entity_poly.entity_id
_entity_poly.type
_entity_poly.pdbx_seq_one_letter_code
_entity_poly.pdbx_strand_id
1 'polypeptide(L)'
;NMTWTPFLAINKERYRVIRTYKDLEDVPRGIFLLLSTSMVGKLKRDLMRFVKLSSRKLCLVFDESDEITNPSSQRTRHILTVFRRLKYKILDTGTTTRNNIAELYSQFELLYNNSVNMTCWCSSIYHENRDKEIECERNLHCGEPFPAFRGHVLFRACHCPGKATVFGIEKQNQDVYNKEELFDLIGKTIITRKFRDFAGEKYKIRTHTVSPSKGEHEVYRVIIEEFCRICELYYNSTGDTKKDAGLRLMRQIKLLIK
;
A
#
# COMPACT_ATOMS: atom_id res chain seq x y z
N ASN A 1 -19.49 0.55 -2.36
CA ASN A 1 -20.67 1.33 -2.74
C ASN A 1 -21.76 1.44 -1.67
N MET A 2 -21.76 0.59 -0.65
CA MET A 2 -22.76 0.70 0.42
C MET A 2 -22.59 1.95 1.28
N THR A 3 -21.37 2.48 1.38
CA THR A 3 -21.07 3.66 2.22
C THR A 3 -21.40 4.97 1.51
N TRP A 4 -20.89 5.15 0.31
CA TRP A 4 -21.01 6.43 -0.41
C TRP A 4 -22.37 6.71 -1.02
N THR A 5 -23.05 5.67 -1.56
CA THR A 5 -24.35 5.85 -2.22
C THR A 5 -25.42 6.44 -1.29
N PRO A 6 -25.64 5.91 -0.06
CA PRO A 6 -26.58 6.50 0.87
C PRO A 6 -26.20 7.91 1.31
N PHE A 7 -24.91 8.16 1.55
CA PHE A 7 -24.41 9.46 1.95
C PHE A 7 -24.69 10.53 0.89
N LEU A 8 -24.38 10.27 -0.37
CA LEU A 8 -24.64 11.19 -1.48
C LEU A 8 -26.15 11.42 -1.70
N ALA A 9 -26.95 10.36 -1.57
CA ALA A 9 -28.40 10.47 -1.69
C ALA A 9 -29.01 11.35 -0.59
N ILE A 10 -28.59 11.18 0.67
CA ILE A 10 -29.06 12.00 1.80
C ILE A 10 -28.68 13.48 1.59
N ASN A 11 -27.47 13.74 1.07
CA ASN A 11 -27.00 15.10 0.79
C ASN A 11 -27.49 15.66 -0.56
N LYS A 12 -28.39 14.96 -1.26
CA LYS A 12 -28.94 15.35 -2.58
C LYS A 12 -27.89 15.57 -3.66
N GLU A 13 -26.73 14.93 -3.52
CA GLU A 13 -25.65 15.02 -4.51
C GLU A 13 -25.94 14.14 -5.72
N ARG A 14 -25.57 14.63 -6.89
CA ARG A 14 -25.70 13.87 -8.13
C ARG A 14 -24.56 12.87 -8.24
N TYR A 15 -24.88 11.60 -8.43
CA TYR A 15 -23.88 10.55 -8.59
C TYR A 15 -24.27 9.54 -9.68
N ARG A 16 -23.26 8.86 -10.23
CA ARG A 16 -23.41 7.74 -11.16
C ARG A 16 -22.48 6.61 -10.73
N VAL A 17 -23.00 5.39 -10.62
CA VAL A 17 -22.22 4.19 -10.33
C VAL A 17 -21.70 3.63 -11.65
N ILE A 18 -20.39 3.48 -11.77
CA ILE A 18 -19.72 2.98 -12.97
C ILE A 18 -19.61 1.45 -12.89
N ARG A 19 -20.30 0.75 -13.77
CA ARG A 19 -20.30 -0.71 -13.89
C ARG A 19 -19.86 -1.17 -15.28
N THR A 20 -20.12 -0.35 -16.30
CA THR A 20 -19.82 -0.62 -17.69
C THR A 20 -19.16 0.59 -18.34
N TYR A 21 -18.59 0.43 -19.53
CA TYR A 21 -18.02 1.55 -20.29
C TYR A 21 -19.09 2.58 -20.68
N LYS A 22 -20.34 2.16 -20.88
CA LYS A 22 -21.47 3.07 -21.22
C LYS A 22 -21.73 4.10 -20.10
N ASP A 23 -21.44 3.76 -18.87
CA ASP A 23 -21.60 4.68 -17.74
C ASP A 23 -20.59 5.85 -17.78
N LEU A 24 -19.56 5.77 -18.63
CA LEU A 24 -18.58 6.82 -18.87
C LEU A 24 -18.94 7.74 -20.06
N GLU A 25 -20.00 7.42 -20.78
CA GLU A 25 -20.51 8.24 -21.88
C GLU A 25 -21.40 9.36 -21.32
N ASP A 26 -21.38 10.52 -21.97
CA ASP A 26 -22.22 11.70 -21.64
C ASP A 26 -22.27 12.04 -20.15
N VAL A 27 -21.10 12.05 -19.50
CA VAL A 27 -20.98 12.38 -18.08
C VAL A 27 -21.19 13.89 -17.87
N PRO A 28 -22.25 14.31 -17.16
CA PRO A 28 -22.48 15.71 -16.87
C PRO A 28 -21.41 16.29 -15.94
N ARG A 29 -21.27 17.62 -15.96
CA ARG A 29 -20.37 18.31 -15.01
C ARG A 29 -20.96 18.31 -13.59
N GLY A 30 -20.10 18.31 -12.58
CA GLY A 30 -20.50 18.39 -11.18
C GLY A 30 -21.27 17.15 -10.71
N ILE A 31 -20.80 15.98 -11.09
CA ILE A 31 -21.36 14.69 -10.68
C ILE A 31 -20.29 13.83 -10.03
N PHE A 32 -20.63 13.06 -9.03
CA PHE A 32 -19.76 12.04 -8.46
C PHE A 32 -19.83 10.75 -9.27
N LEU A 33 -18.68 10.23 -9.68
CA LEU A 33 -18.55 8.94 -10.33
C LEU A 33 -18.07 7.91 -9.30
N LEU A 34 -18.92 6.96 -8.94
CA LEU A 34 -18.60 5.91 -7.98
C LEU A 34 -18.07 4.68 -8.71
N LEU A 35 -16.82 4.35 -8.46
CA LEU A 35 -16.13 3.24 -9.10
C LEU A 35 -15.51 2.35 -8.04
N SER A 36 -15.77 1.03 -8.08
CA SER A 36 -15.06 0.10 -7.21
C SER A 36 -13.66 -0.22 -7.75
N THR A 37 -12.71 -0.46 -6.86
CA THR A 37 -11.32 -0.79 -7.21
C THR A 37 -11.23 -2.03 -8.12
N SER A 38 -12.12 -3.01 -7.93
CA SER A 38 -12.21 -4.21 -8.78
C SER A 38 -12.64 -3.92 -10.22
N MET A 39 -13.39 -2.85 -10.45
CA MET A 39 -13.85 -2.46 -11.79
C MET A 39 -12.76 -1.73 -12.57
N VAL A 40 -11.78 -1.12 -11.91
CA VAL A 40 -10.68 -0.40 -12.59
C VAL A 40 -9.92 -1.31 -13.56
N GLY A 41 -9.66 -2.56 -13.16
CA GLY A 41 -9.01 -3.53 -14.05
C GLY A 41 -9.87 -3.93 -15.25
N LYS A 42 -11.16 -4.15 -15.02
CA LYS A 42 -12.12 -4.55 -16.07
C LYS A 42 -12.34 -3.45 -17.11
N LEU A 43 -12.43 -2.20 -16.65
CA LEU A 43 -12.69 -1.04 -17.50
C LEU A 43 -11.43 -0.23 -17.81
N LYS A 44 -10.24 -0.81 -17.64
CA LYS A 44 -8.96 -0.12 -17.71
C LYS A 44 -8.81 0.75 -18.97
N ARG A 45 -9.12 0.19 -20.15
CA ARG A 45 -8.98 0.88 -21.43
C ARG A 45 -9.92 2.08 -21.53
N ASP A 46 -11.17 1.88 -21.15
CA ASP A 46 -12.20 2.93 -21.26
C ASP A 46 -11.96 4.04 -20.24
N LEU A 47 -11.55 3.67 -19.02
CA LEU A 47 -11.14 4.64 -17.99
C LEU A 47 -9.91 5.43 -18.40
N MET A 48 -8.90 4.82 -19.03
CA MET A 48 -7.73 5.55 -19.52
C MET A 48 -8.12 6.56 -20.59
N ARG A 49 -9.03 6.18 -21.51
CA ARG A 49 -9.56 7.09 -22.53
C ARG A 49 -10.34 8.24 -21.89
N PHE A 50 -11.26 7.92 -20.99
CA PHE A 50 -12.07 8.91 -20.26
C PHE A 50 -11.19 9.89 -19.47
N VAL A 51 -10.24 9.40 -18.69
CA VAL A 51 -9.29 10.21 -17.92
C VAL A 51 -8.43 11.09 -18.84
N LYS A 52 -7.93 10.57 -19.96
CA LYS A 52 -7.14 11.35 -20.92
C LYS A 52 -7.92 12.54 -21.49
N LEU A 53 -9.19 12.34 -21.81
CA LEU A 53 -10.06 13.37 -22.37
C LEU A 53 -10.54 14.39 -21.32
N SER A 54 -10.62 13.99 -20.07
CA SER A 54 -11.27 14.77 -19.00
C SER A 54 -10.32 15.17 -17.86
N SER A 55 -9.03 14.89 -17.94
CA SER A 55 -8.08 14.95 -16.82
C SER A 55 -8.03 16.29 -16.06
N ARG A 56 -8.21 17.41 -16.77
CA ARG A 56 -8.23 18.75 -16.17
C ARG A 56 -9.50 19.07 -15.38
N LYS A 57 -10.54 18.25 -15.51
CA LYS A 57 -11.87 18.43 -14.91
C LYS A 57 -12.19 17.35 -13.86
N LEU A 58 -11.26 16.42 -13.62
CA LEU A 58 -11.43 15.31 -12.71
C LEU A 58 -10.63 15.52 -11.44
N CYS A 59 -11.24 15.20 -10.32
CA CYS A 59 -10.56 14.98 -9.03
C CYS A 59 -10.76 13.52 -8.64
N LEU A 60 -9.69 12.82 -8.35
CA LEU A 60 -9.75 11.49 -7.76
C LEU A 60 -9.87 11.62 -6.25
N VAL A 61 -10.92 11.04 -5.67
CA VAL A 61 -10.99 10.75 -4.24
C VAL A 61 -10.90 9.23 -4.10
N PHE A 62 -9.84 8.75 -3.48
CA PHE A 62 -9.58 7.33 -3.33
C PHE A 62 -9.69 6.95 -1.86
N ASP A 63 -10.83 6.37 -1.51
CA ASP A 63 -11.16 5.88 -0.18
C ASP A 63 -10.48 4.52 0.06
N GLU A 64 -10.04 4.28 1.28
CA GLU A 64 -9.24 3.11 1.68
C GLU A 64 -7.99 2.92 0.80
N SER A 65 -7.21 3.99 0.67
CA SER A 65 -6.04 4.00 -0.22
C SER A 65 -4.93 3.03 0.19
N ASP A 66 -4.98 2.48 1.39
CA ASP A 66 -4.11 1.38 1.83
C ASP A 66 -4.34 0.07 1.06
N GLU A 67 -5.42 -0.05 0.28
CA GLU A 67 -5.62 -1.17 -0.67
C GLU A 67 -4.53 -1.25 -1.76
N ILE A 68 -3.81 -0.15 -2.03
CA ILE A 68 -2.73 -0.11 -3.05
C ILE A 68 -1.32 -0.18 -2.47
N THR A 69 -1.14 -0.57 -1.24
CA THR A 69 0.19 -0.68 -0.59
C THR A 69 1.12 -1.69 -1.28
N ASN A 70 0.58 -2.72 -1.93
CA ASN A 70 1.39 -3.70 -2.66
C ASN A 70 1.56 -3.30 -4.14
N PRO A 71 2.75 -2.79 -4.55
CA PRO A 71 3.00 -2.34 -5.93
C PRO A 71 3.01 -3.47 -6.96
N SER A 72 3.19 -4.72 -6.52
CA SER A 72 3.19 -5.89 -7.41
C SER A 72 1.77 -6.38 -7.73
N SER A 73 0.76 -5.96 -6.98
CA SER A 73 -0.62 -6.39 -7.21
C SER A 73 -1.16 -5.83 -8.53
N GLN A 74 -1.96 -6.63 -9.22
CA GLN A 74 -2.63 -6.18 -10.45
C GLN A 74 -3.54 -4.98 -10.19
N ARG A 75 -4.23 -4.95 -9.06
CA ARG A 75 -5.08 -3.84 -8.64
C ARG A 75 -4.29 -2.52 -8.59
N THR A 76 -3.18 -2.50 -7.85
CA THR A 76 -2.30 -1.33 -7.75
C THR A 76 -1.80 -0.87 -9.11
N ARG A 77 -1.32 -1.81 -9.94
CA ARG A 77 -0.83 -1.49 -11.29
C ARG A 77 -1.91 -0.87 -12.17
N HIS A 78 -3.15 -1.36 -12.09
CA HIS A 78 -4.26 -0.80 -12.85
C HIS A 78 -4.61 0.61 -12.38
N ILE A 79 -4.72 0.83 -11.07
CA ILE A 79 -5.02 2.13 -10.48
C ILE A 79 -3.94 3.15 -10.84
N LEU A 80 -2.67 2.82 -10.66
CA LEU A 80 -1.56 3.69 -11.06
C LEU A 80 -1.57 4.00 -12.56
N THR A 81 -1.81 2.98 -13.41
CA THR A 81 -1.85 3.19 -14.86
C THR A 81 -2.93 4.18 -15.27
N VAL A 82 -4.10 4.09 -14.66
CA VAL A 82 -5.27 4.92 -15.01
C VAL A 82 -5.16 6.32 -14.43
N PHE A 83 -4.81 6.45 -13.14
CA PHE A 83 -5.07 7.68 -12.39
C PHE A 83 -3.83 8.49 -11.99
N ARG A 84 -2.60 7.92 -12.02
CA ARG A 84 -1.42 8.63 -11.51
C ARG A 84 -1.14 9.98 -12.21
N ARG A 85 -1.60 10.18 -13.44
CA ARG A 85 -1.41 11.41 -14.20
C ARG A 85 -2.50 12.46 -13.98
N LEU A 86 -3.53 12.18 -13.19
CA LEU A 86 -4.51 13.18 -12.81
C LEU A 86 -3.84 14.29 -11.99
N LYS A 87 -4.32 15.52 -12.18
CA LYS A 87 -3.78 16.68 -11.48
C LYS A 87 -4.27 16.75 -10.02
N TYR A 88 -5.55 16.47 -9.81
CA TYR A 88 -6.18 16.61 -8.50
C TYR A 88 -6.48 15.22 -7.93
N LYS A 89 -5.93 14.96 -6.75
CA LYS A 89 -6.05 13.65 -6.09
C LYS A 89 -6.08 13.82 -4.58
N ILE A 90 -6.99 13.13 -3.95
CA ILE A 90 -7.13 13.00 -2.51
C ILE A 90 -7.12 11.51 -2.20
N LEU A 91 -6.26 11.06 -1.31
CA LEU A 91 -6.24 9.71 -0.80
C LEU A 91 -6.71 9.75 0.65
N ASP A 92 -7.68 8.93 0.97
CA ASP A 92 -8.20 8.77 2.32
C ASP A 92 -7.93 7.36 2.83
N THR A 93 -7.50 7.24 4.08
CA THR A 93 -7.27 5.95 4.72
C THR A 93 -7.13 6.11 6.23
N GLY A 94 -7.66 5.16 6.97
CA GLY A 94 -7.41 5.02 8.40
C GLY A 94 -5.99 4.55 8.74
N THR A 95 -5.25 3.99 7.75
CA THR A 95 -3.94 3.37 7.96
C THR A 95 -3.05 3.60 6.74
N THR A 96 -2.13 4.55 6.81
CA THR A 96 -1.22 4.87 5.69
C THR A 96 -0.23 3.74 5.40
N THR A 97 0.25 3.07 6.44
CA THR A 97 1.14 1.90 6.34
C THR A 97 0.70 0.85 7.35
N ARG A 98 0.74 -0.43 6.96
CA ARG A 98 0.38 -1.56 7.83
C ARG A 98 1.61 -2.22 8.45
N ASN A 99 2.66 -2.41 7.65
CA ASN A 99 3.83 -3.18 8.04
C ASN A 99 5.13 -2.38 8.00
N ASN A 100 5.33 -1.58 6.97
CA ASN A 100 6.58 -0.86 6.77
C ASN A 100 6.41 0.34 5.84
N ILE A 101 7.42 1.20 5.83
CA ILE A 101 7.41 2.45 5.08
C ILE A 101 7.38 2.25 3.55
N ALA A 102 7.84 1.09 3.04
CA ALA A 102 7.81 0.81 1.60
C ALA A 102 6.39 0.78 1.01
N GLU A 103 5.38 0.58 1.85
CA GLU A 103 3.98 0.60 1.47
C GLU A 103 3.50 1.99 1.02
N LEU A 104 4.18 3.05 1.44
CA LEU A 104 3.88 4.42 0.99
C LEU A 104 4.22 4.64 -0.49
N TYR A 105 5.14 3.85 -1.07
CA TYR A 105 5.57 4.04 -2.45
C TYR A 105 4.39 4.18 -3.42
N SER A 106 3.46 3.24 -3.40
CA SER A 106 2.35 3.23 -4.35
C SER A 106 1.41 4.42 -4.16
N GLN A 107 1.19 4.85 -2.91
CA GLN A 107 0.37 6.01 -2.60
C GLN A 107 1.06 7.30 -3.08
N PHE A 108 2.36 7.46 -2.81
CA PHE A 108 3.13 8.59 -3.34
C PHE A 108 3.21 8.58 -4.88
N GLU A 109 3.39 7.40 -5.50
CA GLU A 109 3.40 7.29 -6.95
C GLU A 109 2.05 7.64 -7.57
N LEU A 110 0.94 7.31 -6.88
CA LEU A 110 -0.37 7.77 -7.29
C LEU A 110 -0.50 9.29 -7.18
N LEU A 111 -0.02 9.90 -6.09
CA LEU A 111 -0.10 11.34 -5.86
C LEU A 111 0.80 12.14 -6.81
N TYR A 112 2.05 11.75 -6.95
CA TYR A 112 3.09 12.59 -7.57
C TYR A 112 3.60 12.12 -8.92
N ASN A 113 3.30 10.89 -9.35
CA ASN A 113 3.81 10.34 -10.60
C ASN A 113 5.35 10.45 -10.69
N ASN A 114 6.05 9.35 -10.46
CA ASN A 114 7.52 9.29 -10.31
C ASN A 114 8.05 9.92 -9.00
N SER A 115 7.39 9.59 -7.90
CA SER A 115 7.71 10.08 -6.55
C SER A 115 9.12 9.73 -6.06
N VAL A 116 9.75 8.69 -6.61
CA VAL A 116 11.12 8.29 -6.24
C VAL A 116 12.13 9.41 -6.51
N ASN A 117 11.93 10.23 -7.52
CA ASN A 117 12.79 11.37 -7.79
C ASN A 117 12.66 12.48 -6.73
N MET A 118 11.63 12.41 -5.87
CA MET A 118 11.45 13.35 -4.77
C MET A 118 12.08 12.86 -3.46
N THR A 119 12.16 11.55 -3.27
CA THR A 119 12.56 10.94 -2.00
C THR A 119 13.84 10.13 -2.06
N CYS A 120 14.27 9.72 -3.25
CA CYS A 120 15.44 8.86 -3.44
C CYS A 120 16.57 9.54 -4.22
N TRP A 121 16.41 10.80 -4.57
CA TRP A 121 17.39 11.56 -5.32
C TRP A 121 18.40 12.23 -4.38
N CYS A 122 19.68 12.09 -4.69
CA CYS A 122 20.74 12.84 -4.04
C CYS A 122 21.07 14.10 -4.84
N SER A 123 20.82 15.26 -4.27
CA SER A 123 21.13 16.58 -4.87
C SER A 123 22.52 17.10 -4.48
N SER A 124 23.37 16.28 -3.90
CA SER A 124 24.69 16.71 -3.48
C SER A 124 25.57 17.06 -4.67
N ILE A 125 26.14 18.25 -4.65
CA ILE A 125 27.07 18.75 -5.69
C ILE A 125 28.29 17.84 -5.87
N TYR A 126 28.72 17.12 -4.83
CA TYR A 126 29.83 16.17 -4.89
C TYR A 126 29.56 14.96 -5.77
N HIS A 127 28.31 14.66 -6.08
CA HIS A 127 27.92 13.55 -6.93
C HIS A 127 27.64 13.96 -8.40
N GLU A 128 27.74 15.25 -8.73
CA GLU A 128 27.56 15.75 -10.10
C GLU A 128 28.77 15.43 -11.00
N ASN A 129 29.95 15.16 -10.43
CA ASN A 129 31.12 14.71 -11.17
C ASN A 129 31.04 13.19 -11.45
N ARG A 130 30.36 12.86 -12.53
CA ARG A 130 29.98 11.50 -12.97
C ARG A 130 31.13 10.56 -13.33
N ASP A 131 32.39 11.02 -13.38
CA ASP A 131 33.53 10.23 -13.81
C ASP A 131 34.13 9.30 -12.75
N LYS A 132 33.52 9.28 -11.56
CA LYS A 132 33.87 8.34 -10.48
C LYS A 132 32.61 7.66 -10.00
N GLU A 133 32.63 6.33 -9.99
CA GLU A 133 31.66 5.47 -9.29
C GLU A 133 31.73 5.71 -7.77
N ILE A 134 31.29 6.89 -7.33
CA ILE A 134 31.20 7.21 -5.90
C ILE A 134 29.87 6.67 -5.45
N GLU A 135 29.88 5.60 -4.67
CA GLU A 135 28.70 5.15 -3.95
C GLU A 135 28.23 6.28 -3.03
N CYS A 136 26.95 6.60 -3.09
CA CYS A 136 26.37 7.61 -2.23
C CYS A 136 26.33 7.08 -0.80
N GLU A 137 27.06 7.72 0.13
CA GLU A 137 27.07 7.34 1.55
C GLU A 137 25.67 7.28 2.18
N ARG A 138 24.73 8.06 1.64
CA ARG A 138 23.33 8.10 2.08
C ARG A 138 22.45 7.04 1.41
N ASN A 139 23.02 6.17 0.57
CA ASN A 139 22.27 5.17 -0.18
C ASN A 139 21.15 5.75 -1.06
N LEU A 140 21.30 6.98 -1.54
CA LEU A 140 20.40 7.65 -2.45
C LEU A 140 20.85 7.46 -3.90
N HIS A 141 19.90 7.56 -4.82
CA HIS A 141 20.21 7.53 -6.25
C HIS A 141 20.88 8.85 -6.69
N CYS A 142 22.05 8.75 -7.26
CA CYS A 142 22.79 9.87 -7.85
C CYS A 142 22.87 9.66 -9.36
N GLY A 143 22.43 10.61 -10.14
CA GLY A 143 22.45 10.52 -11.60
C GLY A 143 21.12 10.91 -12.25
N GLU A 144 20.81 10.38 -13.42
CA GLU A 144 19.56 10.70 -14.12
C GLU A 144 18.31 10.23 -13.37
N PRO A 145 17.18 10.94 -13.51
CA PRO A 145 15.93 10.56 -12.88
C PRO A 145 15.55 9.11 -13.14
N PHE A 146 15.15 8.42 -12.09
CA PHE A 146 14.86 6.99 -12.16
C PHE A 146 13.46 6.73 -12.75
N PRO A 147 13.31 5.78 -13.69
CA PRO A 147 12.00 5.46 -14.25
C PRO A 147 11.01 4.93 -13.19
N ALA A 148 9.81 5.46 -13.18
CA ALA A 148 8.77 5.11 -12.20
C ALA A 148 8.42 3.61 -12.16
N PHE A 149 8.53 2.89 -13.26
CA PHE A 149 8.23 1.45 -13.32
C PHE A 149 9.18 0.57 -12.49
N ARG A 150 10.38 1.06 -12.17
CA ARG A 150 11.34 0.41 -11.25
C ARG A 150 11.41 1.09 -9.89
N GLY A 151 10.65 2.16 -9.71
CA GLY A 151 10.76 3.03 -8.56
C GLY A 151 10.56 2.34 -7.22
N HIS A 152 9.70 1.31 -7.13
CA HIS A 152 9.51 0.56 -5.89
C HIS A 152 10.81 -0.10 -5.38
N VAL A 153 11.61 -0.65 -6.27
CA VAL A 153 12.88 -1.29 -5.89
C VAL A 153 13.84 -0.25 -5.34
N LEU A 154 13.94 0.90 -6.03
CA LEU A 154 14.77 2.01 -5.58
C LEU A 154 14.27 2.60 -4.25
N PHE A 155 12.96 2.85 -4.12
CA PHE A 155 12.37 3.36 -2.90
C PHE A 155 12.69 2.46 -1.69
N ARG A 156 12.58 1.14 -1.86
CA ARG A 156 12.96 0.19 -0.81
C ARG A 156 14.46 0.24 -0.50
N ALA A 157 15.31 0.24 -1.51
CA ALA A 157 16.75 0.32 -1.32
C ALA A 157 17.16 1.57 -0.55
N CYS A 158 16.50 2.70 -0.82
CA CYS A 158 16.79 3.97 -0.15
C CYS A 158 16.26 4.07 1.27
N HIS A 159 15.03 3.61 1.51
CA HIS A 159 14.33 3.91 2.78
C HIS A 159 14.16 2.73 3.73
N CYS A 160 14.14 1.50 3.22
CA CYS A 160 13.97 0.29 4.01
C CYS A 160 14.69 -0.91 3.40
N PRO A 161 16.03 -0.83 3.27
CA PRO A 161 16.81 -1.94 2.76
C PRO A 161 16.61 -3.17 3.65
N GLY A 162 16.41 -4.32 3.01
CA GLY A 162 16.17 -5.57 3.69
C GLY A 162 17.27 -6.59 3.38
N LYS A 163 17.37 -7.63 4.23
CA LYS A 163 18.26 -8.78 3.98
C LYS A 163 17.40 -9.96 3.51
N ALA A 164 17.88 -10.67 2.50
CA ALA A 164 17.25 -11.91 2.07
C ALA A 164 17.28 -12.95 3.18
N THR A 165 16.14 -13.57 3.44
CA THR A 165 16.05 -14.71 4.37
C THR A 165 16.32 -16.01 3.65
N VAL A 166 16.54 -17.10 4.43
CA VAL A 166 16.72 -18.46 3.89
C VAL A 166 15.58 -18.91 2.97
N PHE A 167 14.39 -18.31 3.12
CA PHE A 167 13.21 -18.59 2.28
C PHE A 167 13.10 -17.70 1.03
N GLY A 168 14.12 -16.90 0.73
CA GLY A 168 14.05 -15.91 -0.35
C GLY A 168 13.12 -14.74 -0.06
N ILE A 169 12.53 -14.69 1.14
CA ILE A 169 11.72 -13.56 1.60
C ILE A 169 12.68 -12.55 2.21
N GLU A 170 12.72 -11.37 1.66
CA GLU A 170 13.52 -10.29 2.20
C GLU A 170 12.95 -9.84 3.53
N LYS A 171 13.72 -10.03 4.62
CA LYS A 171 13.36 -9.45 5.92
C LYS A 171 13.64 -7.96 5.85
N GLN A 172 12.58 -7.18 5.82
CA GLN A 172 12.71 -5.73 5.81
C GLN A 172 13.20 -5.24 7.17
N ASN A 173 14.12 -4.28 7.12
CA ASN A 173 14.53 -3.57 8.31
C ASN A 173 13.34 -2.73 8.80
N GLN A 174 13.13 -2.66 10.10
CA GLN A 174 12.13 -1.76 10.68
C GLN A 174 12.63 -0.31 10.72
N ASP A 175 13.94 -0.12 10.62
CA ASP A 175 14.55 1.20 10.58
C ASP A 175 14.29 1.88 9.23
N VAL A 176 13.94 3.16 9.31
CA VAL A 176 13.77 4.01 8.13
C VAL A 176 15.06 4.76 7.88
N TYR A 177 15.60 4.59 6.68
CA TYR A 177 16.79 5.31 6.20
C TYR A 177 16.39 6.56 5.43
N ASN A 178 17.31 7.52 5.32
CA ASN A 178 17.09 8.77 4.58
C ASN A 178 15.76 9.45 4.97
N LYS A 179 15.59 9.64 6.26
CA LYS A 179 14.32 10.12 6.85
C LYS A 179 13.98 11.53 6.42
N GLU A 180 15.00 12.37 6.22
CA GLU A 180 14.82 13.80 5.91
C GLU A 180 14.01 13.98 4.61
N GLU A 181 14.42 13.33 3.52
CA GLU A 181 13.76 13.42 2.23
C GLU A 181 12.33 12.88 2.28
N LEU A 182 12.17 11.75 3.00
CA LEU A 182 10.88 11.10 3.11
C LEU A 182 9.91 11.90 4.00
N PHE A 183 10.37 12.37 5.15
CA PHE A 183 9.52 13.11 6.09
C PHE A 183 9.20 14.52 5.63
N ASP A 184 10.07 15.16 4.85
CA ASP A 184 9.74 16.42 4.18
C ASP A 184 8.55 16.24 3.23
N LEU A 185 8.54 15.17 2.43
CA LEU A 185 7.43 14.84 1.56
C LEU A 185 6.16 14.47 2.36
N ILE A 186 6.29 13.65 3.41
CA ILE A 186 5.19 13.28 4.30
C ILE A 186 4.56 14.52 4.92
N GLY A 187 5.37 15.41 5.49
CA GLY A 187 4.90 16.62 6.15
C GLY A 187 4.12 17.56 5.24
N LYS A 188 4.49 17.61 3.95
CA LYS A 188 3.80 18.41 2.93
C LYS A 188 2.54 17.74 2.35
N THR A 189 2.41 16.43 2.49
CA THR A 189 1.44 15.63 1.75
C THR A 189 0.36 15.05 2.65
N ILE A 190 0.73 14.57 3.84
CA ILE A 190 -0.15 13.78 4.71
C ILE A 190 -0.69 14.64 5.85
N ILE A 191 -2.01 14.71 5.93
CA ILE A 191 -2.72 15.32 7.06
C ILE A 191 -3.24 14.18 7.93
N THR A 192 -2.71 14.07 9.14
CA THR A 192 -3.14 13.05 10.11
C THR A 192 -4.04 13.67 11.18
N ARG A 193 -5.15 12.98 11.49
CA ARG A 193 -6.02 13.29 12.60
C ARG A 193 -6.28 12.02 13.41
N LYS A 194 -6.15 12.10 14.72
CA LYS A 194 -6.46 10.98 15.62
C LYS A 194 -7.89 11.12 16.11
N PHE A 195 -8.58 10.00 16.33
CA PHE A 195 -9.95 10.00 16.85
C PHE A 195 -10.10 10.83 18.14
N ARG A 196 -9.12 10.73 19.05
CA ARG A 196 -9.12 11.51 20.29
C ARG A 196 -9.04 13.03 20.08
N ASP A 197 -8.53 13.50 18.93
CA ASP A 197 -8.42 14.93 18.62
C ASP A 197 -9.82 15.54 18.39
N PHE A 198 -10.80 14.71 18.03
CA PHE A 198 -12.21 15.11 17.82
C PHE A 198 -13.11 14.74 18.99
N ALA A 199 -12.95 13.51 19.48
CA ALA A 199 -13.84 12.93 20.48
C ALA A 199 -13.36 13.18 21.92
N GLY A 200 -12.14 13.69 22.10
CA GLY A 200 -11.50 13.79 23.40
C GLY A 200 -11.34 12.41 24.06
N GLU A 201 -11.40 12.37 25.38
CA GLU A 201 -11.31 11.10 26.15
C GLU A 201 -12.66 10.36 26.31
N LYS A 202 -13.62 10.64 25.45
CA LYS A 202 -14.97 10.07 25.56
C LYS A 202 -15.08 8.58 25.21
N TYR A 203 -14.05 7.98 24.61
CA TYR A 203 -14.05 6.54 24.36
C TYR A 203 -13.44 5.75 25.51
N LYS A 204 -14.09 4.66 25.89
CA LYS A 204 -13.57 3.69 26.86
C LYS A 204 -13.30 2.38 26.13
N ILE A 205 -12.08 1.89 26.23
CA ILE A 205 -11.74 0.54 25.75
C ILE A 205 -12.28 -0.44 26.78
N ARG A 206 -13.17 -1.34 26.35
CA ARG A 206 -13.64 -2.46 27.17
C ARG A 206 -13.06 -3.74 26.59
N THR A 207 -12.26 -4.43 27.39
CA THR A 207 -11.75 -5.74 27.03
C THR A 207 -12.75 -6.80 27.46
N HIS A 208 -13.25 -7.58 26.53
CA HIS A 208 -14.07 -8.74 26.80
C HIS A 208 -13.24 -10.00 26.58
N THR A 209 -13.05 -10.77 27.64
CA THR A 209 -12.41 -12.09 27.56
C THR A 209 -13.48 -13.12 27.27
N VAL A 210 -13.34 -13.83 26.18
CA VAL A 210 -14.23 -14.93 25.79
C VAL A 210 -13.47 -16.23 25.92
N SER A 211 -14.00 -17.17 26.66
CA SER A 211 -13.44 -18.51 26.73
C SER A 211 -13.97 -19.35 25.57
N PRO A 212 -13.11 -20.02 24.80
CA PRO A 212 -13.57 -20.90 23.74
C PRO A 212 -14.39 -22.05 24.29
N SER A 213 -15.36 -22.53 23.51
CA SER A 213 -16.12 -23.73 23.82
C SER A 213 -15.20 -24.95 23.90
N LYS A 214 -15.68 -26.05 24.53
CA LYS A 214 -14.88 -27.31 24.61
C LYS A 214 -14.43 -27.79 23.23
N GLY A 215 -15.30 -27.72 22.22
CA GLY A 215 -14.97 -28.12 20.86
C GLY A 215 -13.91 -27.23 20.21
N GLU A 216 -14.01 -25.90 20.40
CA GLU A 216 -13.00 -24.96 19.90
C GLU A 216 -11.66 -25.16 20.60
N HIS A 217 -11.69 -25.42 21.91
CA HIS A 217 -10.47 -25.69 22.69
C HIS A 217 -9.73 -26.92 22.15
N GLU A 218 -10.47 -27.97 21.80
CA GLU A 218 -9.88 -29.20 21.22
C GLU A 218 -9.26 -28.91 19.83
N VAL A 219 -9.93 -28.16 18.98
CA VAL A 219 -9.40 -27.76 17.68
C VAL A 219 -8.13 -26.94 17.83
N TYR A 220 -8.12 -25.95 18.73
CA TYR A 220 -6.92 -25.16 19.00
C TYR A 220 -5.78 -26.00 19.53
N ARG A 221 -6.07 -26.96 20.42
CA ARG A 221 -5.06 -27.88 20.98
C ARG A 221 -4.36 -28.67 19.86
N VAL A 222 -5.11 -29.26 18.95
CA VAL A 222 -4.56 -30.03 17.82
C VAL A 222 -3.71 -29.13 16.89
N ILE A 223 -4.16 -27.92 16.61
CA ILE A 223 -3.41 -26.98 15.76
C ILE A 223 -2.10 -26.56 16.44
N ILE A 224 -2.13 -26.28 17.74
CA ILE A 224 -0.94 -25.88 18.51
C ILE A 224 0.05 -27.03 18.61
N GLU A 225 -0.40 -28.25 18.90
CA GLU A 225 0.46 -29.44 18.96
C GLU A 225 1.18 -29.66 17.62
N GLU A 226 0.46 -29.60 16.52
CA GLU A 226 1.06 -29.71 15.18
C GLU A 226 2.02 -28.57 14.88
N PHE A 227 1.69 -27.35 15.29
CA PHE A 227 2.58 -26.20 15.15
C PHE A 227 3.89 -26.41 15.91
N CYS A 228 3.84 -26.86 17.16
CA CYS A 228 5.02 -27.16 17.96
C CYS A 228 5.89 -28.25 17.31
N ARG A 229 5.26 -29.33 16.82
CA ARG A 229 5.96 -30.43 16.12
C ARG A 229 6.69 -29.92 14.87
N ILE A 230 6.07 -29.05 14.08
CA ILE A 230 6.70 -28.47 12.89
C ILE A 230 7.80 -27.47 13.27
N CYS A 231 7.66 -26.74 14.37
CA CYS A 231 8.72 -25.88 14.91
C CYS A 231 9.98 -26.70 15.25
N GLU A 232 9.84 -27.79 15.95
CA GLU A 232 10.95 -28.69 16.27
C GLU A 232 11.64 -29.21 15.01
N LEU A 233 10.84 -29.64 14.02
CA LEU A 233 11.37 -30.06 12.73
C LEU A 233 12.14 -28.95 12.03
N TYR A 234 11.61 -27.72 12.06
CA TYR A 234 12.26 -26.55 11.46
C TYR A 234 13.60 -26.22 12.11
N TYR A 235 13.67 -26.26 13.43
CA TYR A 235 14.91 -25.95 14.16
C TYR A 235 15.97 -27.03 14.02
N ASN A 236 15.57 -28.31 13.95
CA ASN A 236 16.47 -29.46 13.90
C ASN A 236 16.87 -29.87 12.47
N SER A 237 16.34 -29.22 11.43
CA SER A 237 16.63 -29.56 10.03
C SER A 237 17.42 -28.48 9.29
N THR A 238 18.00 -28.87 8.16
CA THR A 238 18.79 -28.02 7.25
C THR A 238 18.31 -28.17 5.81
N GLY A 239 18.75 -27.30 4.91
CA GLY A 239 18.48 -27.41 3.47
C GLY A 239 16.99 -27.39 3.12
N ASP A 240 16.59 -28.26 2.21
CA ASP A 240 15.21 -28.28 1.69
C ASP A 240 14.17 -28.75 2.70
N THR A 241 14.55 -29.64 3.63
CA THR A 241 13.68 -30.06 4.74
C THR A 241 13.30 -28.87 5.63
N LYS A 242 14.24 -27.99 5.90
CA LYS A 242 13.98 -26.74 6.65
C LYS A 242 13.04 -25.80 5.91
N LYS A 243 13.21 -25.68 4.58
CA LYS A 243 12.31 -24.85 3.76
C LYS A 243 10.87 -25.39 3.77
N ASP A 244 10.70 -26.71 3.61
CA ASP A 244 9.37 -27.34 3.65
C ASP A 244 8.71 -27.17 5.02
N ALA A 245 9.44 -27.41 6.11
CA ALA A 245 8.94 -27.15 7.47
C ALA A 245 8.51 -25.68 7.65
N GLY A 246 9.28 -24.73 7.14
CA GLY A 246 8.92 -23.31 7.18
C GLY A 246 7.63 -22.98 6.43
N LEU A 247 7.40 -23.58 5.25
CA LEU A 247 6.15 -23.42 4.51
C LEU A 247 4.95 -24.02 5.27
N ARG A 248 5.15 -25.15 5.94
CA ARG A 248 4.12 -25.76 6.81
C ARG A 248 3.80 -24.87 8.01
N LEU A 249 4.80 -24.29 8.68
CA LEU A 249 4.58 -23.31 9.76
C LEU A 249 3.71 -22.13 9.31
N MET A 250 4.00 -21.57 8.14
CA MET A 250 3.20 -20.47 7.57
C MET A 250 1.73 -20.85 7.35
N ARG A 251 1.45 -22.11 6.97
CA ARG A 251 0.09 -22.63 6.84
C ARG A 251 -0.61 -22.76 8.20
N GLN A 252 0.08 -23.27 9.22
CA GLN A 252 -0.48 -23.42 10.57
C GLN A 252 -0.81 -22.05 11.20
N ILE A 253 0.06 -21.06 11.07
CA ILE A 253 -0.22 -19.70 11.54
C ILE A 253 -1.53 -19.16 10.94
N LYS A 254 -1.79 -19.41 9.65
CA LYS A 254 -3.05 -19.00 9.02
C LYS A 254 -4.29 -19.67 9.60
N LEU A 255 -4.17 -20.88 10.14
CA LEU A 255 -5.28 -21.58 10.80
C LEU A 255 -5.55 -21.01 12.19
N LEU A 256 -4.53 -20.52 12.90
CA LEU A 256 -4.66 -19.90 14.23
C LEU A 256 -5.29 -18.49 14.17
N ILE A 257 -5.22 -17.83 13.02
CA ILE A 257 -5.71 -16.45 12.84
C ILE A 257 -7.16 -16.43 12.30
N LYS A 258 -7.66 -17.53 11.77
CA LYS A 258 -9.06 -17.66 11.30
C LYS A 258 -9.99 -18.00 12.43
#